data_0bf9f906d96cabc4b111421b4dd6c212
#
_entry.id   0bf9f906d96cabc4b111421b4dd6c212
#
_cell.length_a   1.000
_cell.length_b   1.000
_cell.length_c   1.000
_cell.angle_alpha   90.00
_cell.angle_beta   90.00
_cell.angle_gamma   90.00
#
_symmetry.space_group_name_H-M   'P 1'
#
loop_
_entity.id
_entity.type
_entity.pdbx_description
1 polymer ?
#
loop_
_entity_poly.entity_id
_entity_poly.type
_entity_poly.pdbx_seq_one_letter_code
_entity_poly.pdbx_strand_id
1 'polypeptide(L)'
;MGTVGEDYEFPFANLREIFAADDVTFLNLEVVLGNAGKAANKTFVFRGPEEYVQIMTSSSVEAVTLANNHVEDFGAAGYENTKRILEENGVAYVEEDKTTLFVTESGLRIGVYADSFDFVFVYSCGCNCFSNAYPHSAPIIFRQLQHKTMWQLRS
;
A
#
# COMPACT_ATOMS: atom_id res chain seq x y z
N MET A 1 -18.78 -11.26 -1.08
CA MET A 1 -17.69 -10.66 -0.26
C MET A 1 -17.79 -11.26 1.12
N GLY A 2 -16.76 -12.02 1.54
CA GLY A 2 -16.68 -12.47 2.90
C GLY A 2 -16.52 -11.24 3.79
N THR A 3 -17.45 -11.03 4.65
CA THR A 3 -17.47 -9.88 5.56
C THR A 3 -16.33 -10.07 6.55
N VAL A 4 -15.36 -9.17 6.52
CA VAL A 4 -14.40 -8.98 7.63
C VAL A 4 -15.20 -8.62 8.90
N GLY A 5 -16.45 -8.16 8.73
CA GLY A 5 -17.27 -7.66 9.82
C GLY A 5 -16.62 -6.45 10.46
N GLU A 6 -16.66 -6.38 11.78
CA GLU A 6 -15.95 -5.38 12.57
C GLU A 6 -14.62 -5.92 13.13
N ASP A 7 -14.19 -7.11 12.70
CA ASP A 7 -12.91 -7.70 13.08
C ASP A 7 -11.82 -7.32 12.04
N TYR A 8 -11.28 -6.13 12.19
CA TYR A 8 -10.25 -5.58 11.29
C TYR A 8 -8.87 -6.25 11.47
N GLU A 9 -8.66 -7.02 12.53
CA GLU A 9 -7.41 -7.76 12.75
C GLU A 9 -7.39 -9.09 11.97
N PHE A 10 -8.56 -9.63 11.64
CA PHE A 10 -8.71 -10.94 11.01
C PHE A 10 -7.92 -11.11 9.69
N PRO A 11 -7.89 -10.12 8.76
CA PRO A 11 -7.20 -10.31 7.47
C PRO A 11 -5.71 -10.63 7.60
N PHE A 12 -5.04 -10.10 8.61
CA PHE A 12 -3.60 -10.28 8.85
C PHE A 12 -3.29 -11.02 10.16
N ALA A 13 -4.28 -11.67 10.77
CA ALA A 13 -4.12 -12.34 12.07
C ALA A 13 -2.90 -13.28 12.14
N ASN A 14 -2.61 -14.00 11.05
CA ASN A 14 -1.46 -14.93 10.97
C ASN A 14 -0.14 -14.26 10.59
N LEU A 15 -0.13 -12.98 10.24
CA LEU A 15 1.05 -12.23 9.81
C LEU A 15 1.42 -11.12 10.80
N ARG A 16 0.55 -10.83 11.76
CA ARG A 16 0.68 -9.70 12.68
C ARG A 16 2.00 -9.69 13.46
N GLU A 17 2.44 -10.86 13.95
CA GLU A 17 3.72 -10.95 14.66
C GLU A 17 4.92 -10.68 13.74
N ILE A 18 4.81 -11.01 12.46
CA ILE A 18 5.85 -10.74 11.46
C ILE A 18 5.88 -9.24 11.17
N PHE A 19 4.73 -8.63 10.89
CA PHE A 19 4.62 -7.19 10.61
C PHE A 19 5.04 -6.33 11.80
N ALA A 20 4.70 -6.74 13.03
CA ALA A 20 5.10 -6.03 14.23
C ALA A 20 6.60 -6.16 14.57
N ALA A 21 7.30 -7.10 13.96
CA ALA A 21 8.72 -7.36 14.21
C ALA A 21 9.64 -6.81 13.11
N ASP A 22 9.09 -6.40 11.96
CA ASP A 22 9.87 -5.81 10.88
C ASP A 22 10.06 -4.29 11.07
N ASP A 23 10.90 -3.67 10.25
CA ASP A 23 11.13 -2.22 10.27
C ASP A 23 10.03 -1.45 9.52
N VAL A 24 9.37 -2.07 8.55
CA VAL A 24 8.24 -1.49 7.79
C VAL A 24 7.53 -2.56 6.97
N THR A 25 6.22 -2.64 7.12
CA THR A 25 5.34 -3.42 6.23
C THR A 25 4.75 -2.51 5.15
N PHE A 26 4.90 -2.93 3.90
CA PHE A 26 4.42 -2.20 2.73
C PHE A 26 3.45 -3.07 1.91
N LEU A 27 2.24 -2.55 1.64
CA LEU A 27 1.19 -3.29 0.91
C LEU A 27 0.71 -2.54 -0.34
N ASN A 28 0.10 -3.27 -1.28
CA ASN A 28 -0.69 -2.67 -2.36
C ASN A 28 -2.13 -2.46 -1.88
N LEU A 29 -2.61 -1.21 -1.88
CA LEU A 29 -4.00 -0.88 -1.58
C LEU A 29 -4.79 -0.77 -2.89
N GLU A 30 -5.41 -1.87 -3.31
CA GLU A 30 -6.14 -1.98 -4.57
C GLU A 30 -7.62 -1.55 -4.47
N VAL A 31 -8.05 -1.05 -3.32
CA VAL A 31 -9.44 -0.65 -3.04
C VAL A 31 -9.52 0.84 -2.75
N VAL A 32 -10.52 1.52 -3.31
CA VAL A 32 -10.82 2.92 -2.96
C VAL A 32 -11.57 2.95 -1.62
N LEU A 33 -11.09 3.76 -0.68
CA LEU A 33 -11.68 3.90 0.65
C LEU A 33 -12.74 5.00 0.71
N GLY A 34 -13.81 4.72 1.44
CA GLY A 34 -14.91 5.67 1.71
C GLY A 34 -15.92 5.75 0.58
N ASN A 35 -16.75 6.81 0.58
CA ASN A 35 -17.93 6.91 -0.28
C ASN A 35 -17.84 8.01 -1.34
N ALA A 36 -16.73 8.75 -1.44
CA ALA A 36 -16.55 9.81 -2.43
C ALA A 36 -16.44 9.27 -3.85
N GLY A 37 -16.83 10.11 -4.80
CA GLY A 37 -16.72 9.80 -6.23
C GLY A 37 -17.82 8.91 -6.78
N LYS A 38 -17.79 8.73 -8.09
CA LYS A 38 -18.72 7.88 -8.85
C LYS A 38 -17.96 6.76 -9.51
N ALA A 39 -18.57 5.57 -9.54
CA ALA A 39 -17.99 4.39 -10.15
C ALA A 39 -17.62 4.66 -11.62
N ALA A 40 -16.41 4.27 -11.99
CA ALA A 40 -15.96 4.27 -13.37
C ALA A 40 -16.72 3.22 -14.19
N ASN A 41 -16.79 3.42 -15.49
CA ASN A 41 -17.42 2.45 -16.40
C ASN A 41 -16.46 1.28 -16.68
N LYS A 42 -16.24 0.44 -15.66
CA LYS A 42 -15.39 -0.75 -15.70
C LYS A 42 -16.19 -1.97 -15.25
N THR A 43 -15.78 -3.16 -15.70
CA THR A 43 -16.41 -4.44 -15.31
C THR A 43 -16.26 -4.70 -13.80
N PHE A 44 -15.13 -4.35 -13.24
CA PHE A 44 -14.84 -4.49 -11.81
C PHE A 44 -14.39 -3.15 -11.25
N VAL A 45 -15.02 -2.74 -10.15
CA VAL A 45 -14.66 -1.57 -9.35
C VAL A 45 -14.63 -1.96 -7.89
N PHE A 46 -13.59 -1.54 -7.16
CA PHE A 46 -13.37 -1.93 -5.79
C PHE A 46 -13.54 -0.75 -4.84
N ARG A 47 -14.44 -0.90 -3.87
CA ARG A 47 -14.66 0.08 -2.81
C ARG A 47 -14.75 -0.61 -1.46
N GLY A 48 -14.09 -0.05 -0.47
CA GLY A 48 -14.23 -0.39 0.94
C GLY A 48 -14.78 0.78 1.75
N PRO A 49 -15.47 0.52 2.86
CA PRO A 49 -15.81 1.58 3.82
C PRO A 49 -14.53 2.23 4.37
N GLU A 50 -14.67 3.45 4.89
CA GLU A 50 -13.56 4.23 5.44
C GLU A 50 -12.85 3.48 6.58
N GLU A 51 -13.61 2.77 7.38
CA GLU A 51 -13.14 1.99 8.53
C GLU A 51 -12.16 0.87 8.14
N TYR A 52 -12.08 0.48 6.86
CA TYR A 52 -11.12 -0.53 6.42
C TYR A 52 -9.65 -0.08 6.53
N VAL A 53 -9.40 1.21 6.75
CA VAL A 53 -8.07 1.68 7.14
C VAL A 53 -7.58 1.01 8.44
N GLN A 54 -8.50 0.61 9.32
CA GLN A 54 -8.18 -0.09 10.57
C GLN A 54 -7.55 -1.47 10.33
N ILE A 55 -7.79 -2.11 9.19
CA ILE A 55 -7.10 -3.36 8.81
C ILE A 55 -5.58 -3.15 8.75
N MET A 56 -5.15 -2.00 8.27
CA MET A 56 -3.73 -1.65 8.19
C MET A 56 -3.20 -1.23 9.56
N THR A 57 -3.86 -0.29 10.22
CA THR A 57 -3.38 0.28 11.49
C THR A 57 -3.37 -0.72 12.64
N SER A 58 -4.31 -1.68 12.68
CA SER A 58 -4.32 -2.76 13.69
C SER A 58 -3.29 -3.86 13.44
N SER A 59 -2.66 -3.87 12.26
CA SER A 59 -1.76 -4.95 11.84
C SER A 59 -0.32 -4.49 11.58
N SER A 60 0.08 -3.33 12.08
CA SER A 60 1.41 -2.74 11.86
C SER A 60 1.78 -2.63 10.37
N VAL A 61 0.86 -2.06 9.59
CA VAL A 61 1.12 -1.68 8.19
C VAL A 61 1.36 -0.19 8.14
N GLU A 62 2.58 0.21 7.90
CA GLU A 62 3.01 1.62 7.92
C GLU A 62 2.75 2.34 6.61
N ALA A 63 2.79 1.60 5.50
CA ALA A 63 2.71 2.23 4.20
C ALA A 63 2.02 1.38 3.13
N VAL A 64 1.43 2.04 2.14
CA VAL A 64 0.79 1.39 0.99
C VAL A 64 1.23 2.01 -0.33
N THR A 65 1.15 1.24 -1.42
CA THR A 65 1.17 1.80 -2.76
C THR A 65 -0.25 2.02 -3.28
N LEU A 66 -0.44 3.16 -3.94
CA LEU A 66 -1.63 3.51 -4.72
C LEU A 66 -1.38 3.37 -6.23
N ALA A 67 -0.21 2.87 -6.64
CA ALA A 67 0.11 2.62 -8.04
C ALA A 67 -0.49 1.30 -8.50
N ASN A 68 -1.76 1.33 -8.89
CA ASN A 68 -2.49 0.19 -9.42
C ASN A 68 -3.67 0.64 -10.29
N ASN A 69 -4.22 -0.27 -11.08
CA ASN A 69 -5.30 0.02 -12.04
C ASN A 69 -6.68 0.26 -11.39
N HIS A 70 -6.83 0.10 -10.09
CA HIS A 70 -8.07 0.29 -9.35
C HIS A 70 -8.11 1.59 -8.51
N VAL A 71 -7.01 2.30 -8.42
CA VAL A 71 -6.89 3.51 -7.60
C VAL A 71 -7.92 4.59 -7.95
N GLU A 72 -8.29 4.70 -9.23
CA GLU A 72 -9.30 5.65 -9.74
C GLU A 72 -10.65 4.99 -10.07
N ASP A 73 -10.99 3.87 -9.50
CA ASP A 73 -12.28 3.20 -9.74
C ASP A 73 -13.49 4.08 -9.41
N PHE A 74 -13.30 5.11 -8.61
CA PHE A 74 -14.32 6.11 -8.28
C PHE A 74 -13.88 7.54 -8.65
N GLY A 75 -12.96 7.63 -9.63
CA GLY A 75 -12.42 8.88 -10.15
C GLY A 75 -11.58 9.65 -9.15
N ALA A 76 -11.14 10.85 -9.54
CA ALA A 76 -10.27 11.68 -8.72
C ALA A 76 -10.83 11.96 -7.31
N ALA A 77 -12.15 12.11 -7.16
CA ALA A 77 -12.75 12.35 -5.85
C ALA A 77 -12.60 11.14 -4.91
N GLY A 78 -12.71 9.91 -5.43
CA GLY A 78 -12.46 8.69 -4.66
C GLY A 78 -10.99 8.56 -4.29
N TYR A 79 -10.10 8.84 -5.23
CA TYR A 79 -8.66 8.83 -5.03
C TYR A 79 -8.21 9.81 -3.93
N GLU A 80 -8.60 11.08 -4.03
CA GLU A 80 -8.25 12.09 -3.02
C GLU A 80 -8.84 11.77 -1.64
N ASN A 81 -10.05 11.21 -1.60
CA ASN A 81 -10.64 10.77 -0.34
C ASN A 81 -9.87 9.59 0.29
N THR A 82 -9.38 8.65 -0.52
CA THR A 82 -8.53 7.56 -0.04
C THR A 82 -7.24 8.11 0.59
N LYS A 83 -6.59 9.06 -0.06
CA LYS A 83 -5.37 9.72 0.46
C LYS A 83 -5.65 10.42 1.80
N ARG A 84 -6.73 11.20 1.87
CA ARG A 84 -7.16 11.85 3.12
C ARG A 84 -7.32 10.85 4.26
N ILE A 85 -8.02 9.72 4.01
CA ILE A 85 -8.24 8.68 5.02
C ILE A 85 -6.92 8.08 5.50
N LEU A 86 -5.99 7.79 4.58
CA LEU A 86 -4.67 7.27 4.92
C LEU A 86 -3.88 8.27 5.79
N GLU A 87 -3.84 9.55 5.39
CA GLU A 87 -3.16 10.62 6.11
C GLU A 87 -3.71 10.82 7.53
N GLU A 88 -5.04 10.88 7.67
CA GLU A 88 -5.72 11.05 8.96
C GLU A 88 -5.48 9.88 9.93
N ASN A 89 -5.15 8.70 9.40
CA ASN A 89 -4.86 7.50 10.19
C ASN A 89 -3.37 7.15 10.26
N GLY A 90 -2.50 8.02 9.77
CA GLY A 90 -1.06 7.86 9.87
C GLY A 90 -0.47 6.76 8.98
N VAL A 91 -1.22 6.28 7.98
CA VAL A 91 -0.71 5.34 6.99
C VAL A 91 -0.10 6.11 5.83
N ALA A 92 1.18 5.91 5.61
CA ALA A 92 1.87 6.55 4.51
C ALA A 92 1.49 5.91 3.16
N TYR A 93 1.65 6.65 2.06
CA TYR A 93 1.37 6.09 0.73
C TYR A 93 2.36 6.57 -0.33
N VAL A 94 2.48 5.80 -1.39
CA VAL A 94 3.23 6.16 -2.60
C VAL A 94 2.28 6.16 -3.78
N GLU A 95 2.24 7.28 -4.50
CA GLU A 95 1.46 7.45 -5.71
C GLU A 95 2.23 6.91 -6.93
N GLU A 96 1.51 6.65 -8.02
CA GLU A 96 2.11 6.23 -9.30
C GLU A 96 3.15 7.24 -9.79
N ASP A 97 4.24 6.72 -10.33
CA ASP A 97 5.38 7.50 -10.87
C ASP A 97 6.03 8.45 -9.83
N LYS A 98 5.82 8.20 -8.55
CA LYS A 98 6.43 8.98 -7.48
C LYS A 98 7.37 8.16 -6.62
N THR A 99 8.34 8.87 -6.04
CA THR A 99 9.21 8.31 -5.02
C THR A 99 8.91 8.96 -3.68
N THR A 100 8.70 8.12 -2.67
CA THR A 100 8.55 8.57 -1.27
C THR A 100 9.68 8.02 -0.42
N LEU A 101 10.20 8.85 0.47
CA LEU A 101 11.23 8.46 1.44
C LEU A 101 10.58 8.17 2.78
N PHE A 102 10.76 6.96 3.26
CA PHE A 102 10.39 6.55 4.63
C PHE A 102 11.63 6.56 5.52
N VAL A 103 11.45 6.96 6.77
CA VAL A 103 12.47 6.85 7.79
C VAL A 103 11.87 6.06 8.94
N THR A 104 12.39 4.87 9.19
CA THR A 104 11.93 4.02 10.28
C THR A 104 12.34 4.57 11.64
N GLU A 105 11.76 4.05 12.72
CA GLU A 105 12.16 4.41 14.08
C GLU A 105 13.64 4.08 14.36
N SER A 106 14.16 3.01 13.76
CA SER A 106 15.59 2.64 13.83
C SER A 106 16.51 3.59 13.06
N GLY A 107 15.95 4.56 12.31
CA GLY A 107 16.69 5.50 11.47
C GLY A 107 17.07 4.98 10.09
N LEU A 108 16.55 3.81 9.70
CA LEU A 108 16.72 3.27 8.35
C LEU A 108 15.98 4.16 7.34
N ARG A 109 16.63 4.51 6.24
CA ARG A 109 16.05 5.35 5.17
C ARG A 109 15.69 4.47 3.99
N ILE A 110 14.40 4.41 3.64
CA ILE A 110 13.87 3.55 2.59
C ILE A 110 13.20 4.44 1.53
N GLY A 111 13.77 4.45 0.32
CA GLY A 111 13.12 5.08 -0.83
C GLY A 111 12.24 4.07 -1.56
N VAL A 112 10.98 4.38 -1.77
CA VAL A 112 10.03 3.54 -2.51
C VAL A 112 9.56 4.28 -3.74
N TYR A 113 9.76 3.68 -4.92
CA TYR A 113 9.17 4.11 -6.18
C TYR A 113 8.06 3.15 -6.56
N ALA A 114 6.91 3.66 -6.94
CA ALA A 114 5.75 2.86 -7.32
C ALA A 114 5.35 3.11 -8.79
N ASP A 115 5.07 2.03 -9.51
CA ASP A 115 4.61 2.02 -10.89
C ASP A 115 3.46 1.00 -11.01
N SER A 116 2.45 1.29 -11.82
CA SER A 116 1.29 0.42 -12.06
C SER A 116 1.60 -0.84 -12.90
N PHE A 117 2.79 -0.93 -13.48
CA PHE A 117 3.25 -2.08 -14.29
C PHE A 117 3.91 -3.20 -13.47
N ASP A 118 3.49 -3.45 -12.24
CA ASP A 118 3.89 -4.59 -11.40
C ASP A 118 5.19 -4.44 -10.59
N PHE A 119 5.79 -3.27 -10.45
CA PHE A 119 7.04 -3.14 -9.71
C PHE A 119 6.99 -2.02 -8.67
N VAL A 120 7.26 -2.41 -7.42
CA VAL A 120 7.66 -1.47 -6.37
C VAL A 120 9.16 -1.62 -6.19
N PHE A 121 9.90 -0.55 -6.39
CA PHE A 121 11.34 -0.53 -6.16
C PHE A 121 11.61 0.06 -4.79
N VAL A 122 12.26 -0.73 -3.92
CA VAL A 122 12.69 -0.28 -2.60
C VAL A 122 14.20 -0.12 -2.59
N TYR A 123 14.66 1.08 -2.25
CA TYR A 123 16.07 1.38 -2.08
C TYR A 123 16.36 1.66 -0.61
N SER A 124 17.27 0.89 -0.01
CA SER A 124 17.79 1.18 1.32
C SER A 124 19.13 1.90 1.19
N CYS A 125 19.30 3.05 1.84
CA CYS A 125 20.54 3.78 1.85
C CYS A 125 20.89 4.24 3.26
N GLY A 126 22.02 3.79 3.78
CA GLY A 126 22.60 4.25 5.04
C GLY A 126 23.34 5.61 4.96
N CYS A 127 23.28 6.31 3.83
CA CYS A 127 23.95 7.60 3.62
C CYS A 127 22.98 8.67 3.10
N ASN A 128 23.36 9.94 3.24
CA ASN A 128 22.58 11.12 2.80
C ASN A 128 22.50 11.29 1.26
N CYS A 129 22.50 10.22 0.47
CA CYS A 129 22.74 10.24 -0.96
C CYS A 129 21.51 10.47 -1.85
N PHE A 130 20.37 10.91 -1.30
CA PHE A 130 19.22 11.28 -2.11
C PHE A 130 19.33 12.70 -2.67
N SER A 131 20.40 13.00 -3.38
CA SER A 131 20.51 14.17 -4.24
C SER A 131 20.74 13.72 -5.68
N ASN A 132 19.69 13.76 -6.49
CA ASN A 132 19.70 13.85 -7.94
C ASN A 132 20.50 12.84 -8.77
N ALA A 133 20.70 11.60 -8.36
CA ALA A 133 21.28 10.60 -9.25
C ALA A 133 20.79 9.20 -8.88
N TYR A 134 20.43 8.41 -9.86
CA TYR A 134 20.18 6.98 -9.74
C TYR A 134 21.40 6.30 -9.09
N PRO A 135 21.26 5.62 -7.95
CA PRO A 135 22.40 5.12 -7.23
C PRO A 135 22.79 3.72 -7.71
N HIS A 136 24.10 3.46 -7.67
CA HIS A 136 24.71 2.15 -7.91
C HIS A 136 24.60 1.16 -6.72
N SER A 137 23.52 1.17 -5.96
CA SER A 137 23.23 0.11 -4.99
C SER A 137 22.16 -0.78 -5.58
N ALA A 138 22.37 -2.09 -5.61
CA ALA A 138 21.43 -3.04 -6.21
C ALA A 138 20.03 -2.87 -5.59
N PRO A 139 18.97 -2.69 -6.39
CA PRO A 139 17.63 -2.56 -5.90
C PRO A 139 17.19 -3.88 -5.25
N ILE A 140 16.60 -3.80 -4.07
CA ILE A 140 15.83 -4.92 -3.54
C ILE A 140 14.51 -4.89 -4.31
N ILE A 141 14.35 -5.80 -5.25
CA ILE A 141 13.13 -5.91 -6.05
C ILE A 141 12.15 -6.78 -5.27
N PHE A 142 11.11 -6.17 -4.70
CA PHE A 142 9.95 -6.91 -4.24
C PHE A 142 9.01 -7.10 -5.44
N ARG A 143 8.84 -8.34 -5.89
CA ARG A 143 7.75 -8.65 -6.82
C ARG A 143 6.43 -8.53 -6.04
N GLN A 144 5.57 -7.62 -6.47
CA GLN A 144 4.17 -7.64 -6.08
C GLN A 144 3.60 -9.01 -6.46
N LEU A 145 3.13 -9.77 -5.47
CA LEU A 145 2.38 -10.99 -5.74
C LEU A 145 1.02 -10.55 -6.30
N GLN A 146 0.88 -10.59 -7.60
CA GLN A 146 -0.41 -10.33 -8.25
C GLN A 146 -1.48 -11.30 -7.74
N HIS A 147 -2.69 -10.82 -7.69
CA HIS A 147 -3.94 -11.45 -7.25
C HIS A 147 -4.20 -12.88 -7.76
N LYS A 148 -3.47 -13.37 -8.75
CA LYS A 148 -3.60 -14.72 -9.27
C LYS A 148 -3.11 -15.83 -8.35
N THR A 149 -2.27 -15.51 -7.37
CA THR A 149 -1.65 -16.52 -6.50
C THR A 149 -2.43 -16.79 -5.21
N MET A 150 -3.28 -15.86 -4.76
CA MET A 150 -4.07 -16.08 -3.52
C MET A 150 -5.25 -17.02 -3.71
N TRP A 151 -5.70 -17.29 -4.92
CA TRP A 151 -6.80 -18.23 -5.20
C TRP A 151 -6.34 -19.67 -5.47
N GLN A 152 -5.06 -19.91 -5.68
CA GLN A 152 -4.51 -21.25 -5.94
C GLN A 152 -4.07 -22.01 -4.67
N LEU A 153 -4.16 -21.41 -3.50
CA LEU A 153 -3.86 -22.10 -2.22
C LEU A 153 -5.10 -22.71 -1.57
N ARG A 154 -6.22 -22.82 -2.29
CA ARG A 154 -7.39 -23.60 -1.89
C ARG A 154 -7.71 -24.64 -2.96
N SER A 155 -6.92 -25.69 -3.03
CA SER A 155 -7.33 -26.98 -3.60
C SER A 155 -6.60 -28.11 -2.87
#